data_d98560d15c18660ea7b669717bfa927c
#
_entry.id   d98560d15c18660ea7b669717bfa927c
#
_cell.length_a   1.000
_cell.length_b   1.000
_cell.length_c   1.000
_cell.angle_alpha   90.00
_cell.angle_beta   90.00
_cell.angle_gamma   90.00
#
_symmetry.space_group_name_H-M   'P 1'
#
loop_
_entity.id
_entity.type
_entity.pdbx_description
1 polymer ?
#
loop_
_entity_poly.entity_id
_entity_poly.type
_entity_poly.pdbx_seq_one_letter_code
_entity_poly.pdbx_strand_id
1 'polypeptide(L)'
;SSYGVIGKAIEAYWKSVNDAGGINGRKVKFVTLDDGYSPPKMVEMVRRLVEQEKVLCTFNTLGTPTNTAIHKYMNQKKVPHLFVATGASKWGKPKDFPWTMGFQPDYHTEAAIYAKHILANVKDAKIAVLMQNDDYGKDYWEGFKDGLGKEASRVVKHVTYETTDPTVDSQIIQLKDSGANVFFNISIPKFAAQSIRKAADLGWKPVHYLNNVSASVASTLKPAGFENSQGIITGLWLKDPTDKQWENDAEMKTWRDWMAKYLPGANTADGNYIYAYAVSTLMRETLKKCGDDLTRANLMRQAANHKKLRVPLLLPGILVSTSPTDFYPVQAIRLARFKGETWELFGDVLAHESS
;
A
#
# COMPACT_ATOMS: atom_id res chain seq x y z
N SER A 1 -15.86 2.75 2.59
CA SER A 1 -14.80 1.75 2.56
C SER A 1 -13.65 2.19 3.46
N SER A 2 -12.85 1.25 3.95
CA SER A 2 -11.70 1.56 4.80
C SER A 2 -10.63 2.41 4.10
N TYR A 3 -10.58 2.39 2.77
CA TYR A 3 -9.70 3.23 1.98
C TYR A 3 -10.29 4.61 1.64
N GLY A 4 -11.58 4.85 1.90
CA GLY A 4 -12.24 6.12 1.62
C GLY A 4 -11.64 7.30 2.38
N VAL A 5 -11.00 7.06 3.52
CA VAL A 5 -10.32 8.09 4.31
C VAL A 5 -9.10 8.68 3.59
N ILE A 6 -8.47 7.93 2.68
CA ILE A 6 -7.28 8.39 1.96
C ILE A 6 -7.61 9.60 1.09
N GLY A 7 -8.70 9.54 0.32
CA GLY A 7 -9.13 10.67 -0.51
C GLY A 7 -9.42 11.93 0.29
N LYS A 8 -10.09 11.79 1.42
CA LYS A 8 -10.38 12.91 2.34
C LYS A 8 -9.11 13.50 2.94
N ALA A 9 -8.17 12.64 3.33
CA ALA A 9 -6.90 13.08 3.90
C ALA A 9 -6.04 13.80 2.87
N ILE A 10 -6.00 13.33 1.64
CA ILE A 10 -5.27 13.99 0.55
C ILE A 10 -5.89 15.36 0.25
N GLU A 11 -7.22 15.46 0.21
CA GLU A 11 -7.91 16.74 0.03
C GLU A 11 -7.53 17.72 1.15
N ALA A 12 -7.54 17.26 2.41
CA ALA A 12 -7.13 18.06 3.56
C ALA A 12 -5.66 18.49 3.45
N TYR A 13 -4.79 17.63 2.95
CA TYR A 13 -3.38 17.96 2.73
C TYR A 13 -3.22 19.11 1.75
N TRP A 14 -3.87 19.07 0.60
CA TRP A 14 -3.78 20.14 -0.40
C TRP A 14 -4.42 21.43 0.09
N LYS A 15 -5.49 21.35 0.90
CA LYS A 15 -6.01 22.53 1.59
C LYS A 15 -4.94 23.16 2.48
N SER A 16 -4.21 22.36 3.25
CA SER A 16 -3.14 22.85 4.12
C SER A 16 -1.99 23.49 3.33
N VAL A 17 -1.64 22.93 2.19
CA VAL A 17 -0.64 23.51 1.28
C VAL A 17 -1.10 24.86 0.75
N ASN A 18 -2.36 24.96 0.33
CA ASN A 18 -2.94 26.19 -0.19
C ASN A 18 -3.04 27.27 0.89
N ASP A 19 -3.40 26.90 2.12
CA ASP A 19 -3.44 27.83 3.27
C ASP A 19 -2.06 28.40 3.57
N ALA A 20 -1.00 27.63 3.32
CA ALA A 20 0.38 28.08 3.51
C ALA A 20 0.97 28.84 2.29
N GLY A 21 0.16 29.18 1.31
CA GLY A 21 0.57 29.96 0.13
C GLY A 21 0.76 29.16 -1.15
N GLY A 22 0.45 27.87 -1.13
CA GLY A 22 0.58 27.00 -2.30
C GLY A 22 2.01 26.52 -2.56
N ILE A 23 2.29 26.15 -3.80
CA ILE A 23 3.61 25.68 -4.26
C ILE A 23 4.13 26.67 -5.29
N ASN A 24 5.31 27.25 -5.04
CA ASN A 24 5.92 28.26 -5.91
C ASN A 24 4.93 29.41 -6.25
N GLY A 25 4.13 29.81 -5.26
CA GLY A 25 3.14 30.89 -5.41
C GLY A 25 1.83 30.48 -6.11
N ARG A 26 1.65 29.20 -6.39
CA ARG A 26 0.44 28.67 -7.03
C ARG A 26 -0.34 27.77 -6.10
N LYS A 27 -1.67 27.93 -6.08
CA LYS A 27 -2.56 27.01 -5.37
C LYS A 27 -2.76 25.74 -6.16
N VAL A 28 -2.95 24.63 -5.46
CA VAL A 28 -3.26 23.32 -6.04
C VAL A 28 -4.78 23.13 -6.02
N LYS A 29 -5.37 22.87 -7.17
CA LYS A 29 -6.75 22.43 -7.27
C LYS A 29 -6.77 20.92 -7.27
N PHE A 30 -7.30 20.34 -6.21
CA PHE A 30 -7.43 18.89 -6.07
C PHE A 30 -8.88 18.47 -6.33
N VAL A 31 -9.07 17.51 -7.25
CA VAL A 31 -10.38 16.94 -7.58
C VAL A 31 -10.35 15.47 -7.21
N THR A 32 -11.26 15.04 -6.34
CA THR A 32 -11.38 13.65 -5.92
C THR A 32 -12.74 13.08 -6.31
N LEU A 33 -12.74 11.86 -6.84
CA LEU A 33 -13.94 11.15 -7.26
C LEU A 33 -13.91 9.73 -6.69
N ASP A 34 -15.06 9.21 -6.31
CA ASP A 34 -15.18 7.84 -5.77
C ASP A 34 -15.58 6.89 -6.89
N ASP A 35 -14.73 5.89 -7.14
CA ASP A 35 -14.99 4.84 -8.12
C ASP A 35 -15.60 3.56 -7.51
N GLY A 36 -15.80 3.53 -6.19
CA GLY A 36 -16.35 2.38 -5.48
C GLY A 36 -15.50 1.10 -5.62
N TYR A 37 -14.20 1.23 -5.92
CA TYR A 37 -13.32 0.09 -6.23
C TYR A 37 -13.80 -0.71 -7.44
N SER A 38 -14.44 -0.03 -8.40
CA SER A 38 -15.02 -0.63 -9.62
C SER A 38 -14.22 -0.21 -10.84
N PRO A 39 -13.60 -1.14 -11.58
CA PRO A 39 -12.86 -0.81 -12.80
C PRO A 39 -13.68 -0.03 -13.85
N PRO A 40 -14.95 -0.37 -14.17
CA PRO A 40 -15.74 0.43 -15.10
C PRO A 40 -15.97 1.87 -14.62
N LYS A 41 -16.24 2.07 -13.33
CA LYS A 41 -16.41 3.42 -12.75
C LYS A 41 -15.10 4.19 -12.78
N MET A 42 -13.97 3.53 -12.51
CA MET A 42 -12.64 4.15 -12.61
C MET A 42 -12.41 4.71 -14.02
N VAL A 43 -12.70 3.94 -15.06
CA VAL A 43 -12.57 4.39 -16.45
C VAL A 43 -13.41 5.64 -16.69
N GLU A 44 -14.65 5.65 -16.26
CA GLU A 44 -15.56 6.80 -16.39
C GLU A 44 -15.01 8.03 -15.67
N MET A 45 -14.60 7.87 -14.39
CA MET A 45 -14.11 8.98 -13.57
C MET A 45 -12.80 9.56 -14.12
N VAL A 46 -11.89 8.72 -14.58
CA VAL A 46 -10.60 9.16 -15.12
C VAL A 46 -10.78 9.88 -16.46
N ARG A 47 -11.66 9.39 -17.33
CA ARG A 47 -11.99 10.12 -18.56
C ARG A 47 -12.52 11.51 -18.25
N ARG A 48 -13.38 11.64 -17.26
CA ARG A 48 -13.88 12.94 -16.80
C ARG A 48 -12.73 13.84 -16.32
N LEU A 49 -11.82 13.31 -15.50
CA LEU A 49 -10.67 14.09 -15.00
C LEU A 49 -9.76 14.55 -16.15
N VAL A 50 -9.49 13.70 -17.12
CA VAL A 50 -8.56 13.99 -18.23
C VAL A 50 -9.23 14.87 -19.29
N GLU A 51 -10.43 14.53 -19.72
CA GLU A 51 -11.06 15.14 -20.90
C GLU A 51 -11.92 16.36 -20.57
N GLN A 52 -12.56 16.39 -19.39
CA GLN A 52 -13.45 17.49 -18.96
C GLN A 52 -12.74 18.43 -18.00
N GLU A 53 -12.19 17.91 -16.91
CA GLU A 53 -11.47 18.71 -15.90
C GLU A 53 -10.07 19.12 -16.35
N LYS A 54 -9.52 18.46 -17.37
CA LYS A 54 -8.21 18.73 -17.97
C LYS A 54 -7.08 18.82 -16.94
N VAL A 55 -7.05 17.85 -16.04
CA VAL A 55 -6.04 17.79 -14.97
C VAL A 55 -4.62 17.68 -15.52
N LEU A 56 -3.66 18.24 -14.78
CA LEU A 56 -2.22 18.08 -15.06
C LEU A 56 -1.81 16.61 -14.97
N CYS A 57 -2.33 15.91 -13.98
CA CYS A 57 -2.03 14.51 -13.73
C CYS A 57 -3.13 13.87 -12.88
N THR A 58 -3.14 12.54 -12.82
CA THR A 58 -3.81 11.81 -11.74
C THR A 58 -2.79 11.50 -10.66
N PHE A 59 -3.25 11.41 -9.44
CA PHE A 59 -2.41 11.24 -8.27
C PHE A 59 -3.03 10.24 -7.30
N ASN A 60 -2.28 9.20 -6.96
CA ASN A 60 -2.62 8.21 -5.95
C ASN A 60 -3.99 7.53 -6.17
N THR A 61 -4.32 7.26 -7.42
CA THR A 61 -5.50 6.47 -7.77
C THR A 61 -5.38 5.06 -7.16
N LEU A 62 -6.47 4.58 -6.56
CA LEU A 62 -6.42 3.41 -5.69
C LEU A 62 -6.83 2.11 -6.36
N GLY A 63 -6.07 1.07 -6.09
CA GLY A 63 -6.39 -0.32 -6.39
C GLY A 63 -5.73 -0.87 -7.64
N THR A 64 -5.36 -2.14 -7.59
CA THR A 64 -4.72 -2.80 -8.75
C THR A 64 -5.70 -3.01 -9.90
N PRO A 65 -6.91 -3.57 -9.70
CA PRO A 65 -7.83 -3.78 -10.82
C PRO A 65 -8.31 -2.46 -11.43
N THR A 66 -8.55 -1.44 -10.62
CA THR A 66 -8.99 -0.12 -11.07
C THR A 66 -7.90 0.59 -11.87
N ASN A 67 -6.66 0.61 -11.38
CA ASN A 67 -5.54 1.21 -12.11
C ASN A 67 -5.18 0.42 -13.38
N THR A 68 -5.34 -0.90 -13.37
CA THR A 68 -5.14 -1.72 -14.57
C THR A 68 -6.09 -1.28 -15.69
N ALA A 69 -7.34 -0.95 -15.36
CA ALA A 69 -8.33 -0.53 -16.33
C ALA A 69 -8.00 0.78 -17.03
N ILE A 70 -7.20 1.65 -16.42
CA ILE A 70 -6.83 2.96 -16.97
C ILE A 70 -5.36 3.07 -17.40
N HIS A 71 -4.56 2.04 -17.17
CA HIS A 71 -3.12 2.07 -17.37
C HIS A 71 -2.72 2.44 -18.81
N LYS A 72 -3.28 1.75 -19.79
CA LYS A 72 -3.03 2.04 -21.21
C LYS A 72 -3.56 3.41 -21.61
N TYR A 73 -4.77 3.75 -21.19
CA TYR A 73 -5.41 5.03 -21.49
C TYR A 73 -4.54 6.22 -21.04
N MET A 74 -4.05 6.20 -19.79
CA MET A 74 -3.21 7.26 -19.26
C MET A 74 -1.91 7.41 -20.08
N ASN A 75 -1.30 6.31 -20.47
CA ASN A 75 -0.08 6.32 -21.27
C ASN A 75 -0.33 6.76 -22.71
N GLN A 76 -1.43 6.36 -23.33
CA GLN A 76 -1.82 6.83 -24.68
C GLN A 76 -2.09 8.34 -24.69
N LYS A 77 -2.75 8.85 -23.68
CA LYS A 77 -3.05 10.27 -23.52
C LYS A 77 -1.84 11.10 -23.05
N LYS A 78 -0.75 10.45 -22.65
CA LYS A 78 0.45 11.09 -22.12
C LYS A 78 0.12 11.99 -20.93
N VAL A 79 -0.72 11.47 -20.02
CA VAL A 79 -1.07 12.13 -18.77
C VAL A 79 -0.36 11.40 -17.63
N PRO A 80 0.42 12.10 -16.81
CA PRO A 80 1.09 11.47 -15.68
C PRO A 80 0.09 10.76 -14.76
N HIS A 81 0.37 9.50 -14.47
CA HIS A 81 -0.38 8.59 -13.62
C HIS A 81 0.52 8.27 -12.44
N LEU A 82 0.57 9.23 -11.48
CA LEU A 82 1.64 9.29 -10.49
C LEU A 82 1.26 8.68 -9.15
N PHE A 83 2.25 7.99 -8.60
CA PHE A 83 2.24 7.47 -7.23
C PHE A 83 0.96 6.71 -6.93
N VAL A 84 0.65 5.76 -7.79
CA VAL A 84 -0.58 4.97 -7.71
C VAL A 84 -0.68 4.21 -6.38
N ALA A 85 -1.86 4.13 -5.83
CA ALA A 85 -2.11 3.49 -4.53
C ALA A 85 -2.27 1.97 -4.68
N THR A 86 -1.23 1.34 -5.16
CA THR A 86 -1.10 -0.11 -5.28
C THR A 86 0.38 -0.46 -5.45
N GLY A 87 0.80 -1.57 -4.85
CA GLY A 87 2.18 -2.07 -4.96
C GLY A 87 2.39 -3.08 -6.07
N ALA A 88 1.45 -3.23 -7.02
CA ALA A 88 1.68 -4.14 -8.13
C ALA A 88 2.95 -3.76 -8.89
N SER A 89 3.77 -4.73 -9.24
CA SER A 89 5.10 -4.48 -9.83
C SER A 89 5.03 -3.84 -11.21
N LYS A 90 3.90 -3.95 -11.90
CA LYS A 90 3.71 -3.36 -13.24
C LYS A 90 3.70 -1.84 -13.29
N TRP A 91 3.55 -1.15 -12.16
CA TRP A 91 3.59 0.32 -12.11
C TRP A 91 5.00 0.88 -12.23
N GLY A 92 6.01 0.05 -12.06
CA GLY A 92 7.41 0.44 -12.15
C GLY A 92 8.09 0.04 -13.45
N LYS A 93 7.39 0.08 -14.58
CA LYS A 93 7.89 -0.34 -15.90
C LYS A 93 7.99 0.85 -16.87
N PRO A 94 8.97 1.77 -16.69
CA PRO A 94 9.06 3.00 -17.50
C PRO A 94 9.28 2.74 -18.99
N LYS A 95 9.89 1.61 -19.35
CA LYS A 95 10.13 1.25 -20.75
C LYS A 95 8.82 1.03 -21.52
N ASP A 96 7.84 0.39 -20.90
CA ASP A 96 6.55 0.09 -21.51
C ASP A 96 5.48 1.12 -21.17
N PHE A 97 5.57 1.72 -19.97
CA PHE A 97 4.60 2.66 -19.44
C PHE A 97 5.29 3.88 -18.83
N PRO A 98 5.82 4.79 -19.67
CA PRO A 98 6.62 5.92 -19.19
C PRO A 98 5.82 7.00 -18.45
N TRP A 99 4.48 6.93 -18.45
CA TRP A 99 3.61 7.90 -17.78
C TRP A 99 2.99 7.38 -16.48
N THR A 100 3.34 6.16 -16.07
CA THR A 100 2.84 5.57 -14.81
C THR A 100 3.99 5.29 -13.85
N MET A 101 3.83 5.70 -12.60
CA MET A 101 4.80 5.44 -11.53
C MET A 101 4.09 4.94 -10.28
N GLY A 102 4.66 3.90 -9.65
CA GLY A 102 4.23 3.41 -8.34
C GLY A 102 4.65 4.32 -7.20
N PHE A 103 4.39 3.91 -5.99
CA PHE A 103 4.82 4.61 -4.78
C PHE A 103 5.34 3.64 -3.73
N GLN A 104 4.47 2.78 -3.23
CA GLN A 104 4.74 1.84 -2.14
C GLN A 104 5.62 0.66 -2.59
N PRO A 105 6.22 -0.08 -1.66
CA PRO A 105 6.99 -1.27 -1.99
C PRO A 105 6.18 -2.24 -2.84
N ASP A 106 6.82 -2.84 -3.85
CA ASP A 106 6.09 -3.72 -4.75
C ASP A 106 5.73 -5.06 -4.07
N TYR A 107 4.59 -5.59 -4.47
CA TYR A 107 4.02 -6.80 -3.88
C TYR A 107 4.87 -8.04 -4.11
N HIS A 108 5.54 -8.12 -5.24
CA HIS A 108 6.43 -9.23 -5.58
C HIS A 108 7.57 -9.35 -4.57
N THR A 109 8.25 -8.23 -4.32
CA THR A 109 9.35 -8.15 -3.35
C THR A 109 8.87 -8.42 -1.92
N GLU A 110 7.76 -7.82 -1.54
CA GLU A 110 7.16 -8.03 -0.21
C GLU A 110 6.89 -9.51 0.04
N ALA A 111 6.23 -10.18 -0.91
CA ALA A 111 5.92 -11.61 -0.80
C ALA A 111 7.17 -12.49 -0.75
N ALA A 112 8.18 -12.16 -1.56
CA ALA A 112 9.46 -12.89 -1.54
C ALA A 112 10.16 -12.79 -0.17
N ILE A 113 10.08 -11.64 0.48
CA ILE A 113 10.61 -11.44 1.84
C ILE A 113 9.88 -12.35 2.84
N TYR A 114 8.56 -12.44 2.76
CA TYR A 114 7.79 -13.34 3.63
C TYR A 114 8.17 -14.80 3.40
N ALA A 115 8.31 -15.20 2.15
CA ALA A 115 8.72 -16.57 1.80
C ALA A 115 10.07 -16.93 2.42
N LYS A 116 11.05 -16.06 2.28
CA LYS A 116 12.39 -16.26 2.86
C LYS A 116 12.34 -16.32 4.38
N HIS A 117 11.53 -15.47 5.01
CA HIS A 117 11.37 -15.49 6.46
C HIS A 117 10.73 -16.80 6.95
N ILE A 118 9.72 -17.30 6.25
CA ILE A 118 9.09 -18.59 6.55
C ILE A 118 10.13 -19.71 6.50
N LEU A 119 10.87 -19.80 5.41
CA LEU A 119 11.87 -20.87 5.23
C LEU A 119 12.97 -20.83 6.30
N ALA A 120 13.34 -19.65 6.77
CA ALA A 120 14.37 -19.48 7.79
C ALA A 120 13.87 -19.76 9.23
N ASN A 121 12.58 -19.57 9.49
CA ASN A 121 12.05 -19.52 10.87
C ASN A 121 10.99 -20.56 11.19
N VAL A 122 10.37 -21.18 10.19
CA VAL A 122 9.33 -22.20 10.42
C VAL A 122 9.82 -23.55 9.93
N LYS A 123 10.10 -24.44 10.90
CA LYS A 123 10.49 -25.81 10.59
C LYS A 123 9.29 -26.57 10.01
N ASP A 124 9.55 -27.38 8.97
CA ASP A 124 8.53 -28.23 8.33
C ASP A 124 7.30 -27.40 7.90
N ALA A 125 7.53 -26.24 7.31
CA ALA A 125 6.47 -25.34 6.88
C ALA A 125 5.52 -26.01 5.88
N LYS A 126 4.23 -25.98 6.19
CA LYS A 126 3.11 -26.34 5.31
C LYS A 126 2.26 -25.09 5.16
N ILE A 127 2.26 -24.51 3.97
CA ILE A 127 1.76 -23.17 3.75
C ILE A 127 0.39 -23.20 3.07
N ALA A 128 -0.57 -22.46 3.64
CA ALA A 128 -1.85 -22.17 3.04
C ALA A 128 -1.88 -20.72 2.58
N VAL A 129 -2.46 -20.46 1.41
CA VAL A 129 -2.53 -19.12 0.83
C VAL A 129 -3.97 -18.77 0.50
N LEU A 130 -4.41 -17.58 0.96
CA LEU A 130 -5.64 -16.93 0.51
C LEU A 130 -5.24 -15.71 -0.30
N MET A 131 -5.81 -15.56 -1.50
CA MET A 131 -5.55 -14.35 -2.29
C MET A 131 -6.79 -13.82 -2.99
N GLN A 132 -6.86 -12.51 -3.16
CA GLN A 132 -7.84 -11.88 -4.03
C GLN A 132 -7.58 -12.34 -5.48
N ASN A 133 -8.63 -12.72 -6.18
CA ASN A 133 -8.53 -13.29 -7.53
C ASN A 133 -8.44 -12.20 -8.59
N ASP A 134 -7.30 -11.53 -8.64
CA ASP A 134 -6.99 -10.49 -9.63
C ASP A 134 -5.47 -10.27 -9.68
N ASP A 135 -5.06 -9.26 -10.45
CA ASP A 135 -3.64 -8.95 -10.63
C ASP A 135 -2.92 -8.58 -9.33
N TYR A 136 -3.64 -8.01 -8.35
CA TYR A 136 -3.07 -7.74 -7.03
C TYR A 136 -2.67 -9.05 -6.34
N GLY A 137 -3.58 -9.98 -6.21
CA GLY A 137 -3.29 -11.29 -5.59
C GLY A 137 -2.24 -12.07 -6.36
N LYS A 138 -2.31 -12.05 -7.69
CA LYS A 138 -1.37 -12.77 -8.55
C LYS A 138 0.06 -12.26 -8.43
N ASP A 139 0.24 -10.94 -8.28
CA ASP A 139 1.58 -10.36 -8.12
C ASP A 139 2.25 -10.82 -6.82
N TYR A 140 1.51 -10.82 -5.71
CA TYR A 140 1.97 -11.41 -4.46
C TYR A 140 2.29 -12.90 -4.60
N TRP A 141 1.40 -13.63 -5.28
CA TRP A 141 1.57 -15.07 -5.47
C TRP A 141 2.85 -15.40 -6.25
N GLU A 142 3.11 -14.68 -7.34
CA GLU A 142 4.32 -14.86 -8.14
C GLU A 142 5.58 -14.55 -7.31
N GLY A 143 5.57 -13.45 -6.55
CA GLY A 143 6.67 -13.09 -5.67
C GLY A 143 6.90 -14.12 -4.56
N PHE A 144 5.83 -14.66 -4.02
CA PHE A 144 5.89 -15.70 -2.98
C PHE A 144 6.53 -16.99 -3.52
N LYS A 145 6.09 -17.45 -4.69
CA LYS A 145 6.68 -18.62 -5.34
C LYS A 145 8.16 -18.41 -5.66
N ASP A 146 8.52 -17.24 -6.15
CA ASP A 146 9.92 -16.91 -6.43
C ASP A 146 10.76 -16.93 -5.15
N GLY A 147 10.25 -16.40 -4.06
CA GLY A 147 10.92 -16.43 -2.77
C GLY A 147 11.07 -17.83 -2.18
N LEU A 148 10.09 -18.70 -2.40
CA LEU A 148 10.15 -20.11 -2.00
C LEU A 148 11.11 -20.91 -2.90
N GLY A 149 11.22 -20.55 -4.18
CA GLY A 149 12.06 -21.24 -5.14
C GLY A 149 11.75 -22.73 -5.23
N LYS A 150 12.75 -23.57 -5.00
CA LYS A 150 12.60 -25.03 -5.01
C LYS A 150 11.67 -25.57 -3.91
N GLU A 151 11.37 -24.75 -2.92
CA GLU A 151 10.48 -25.10 -1.79
C GLU A 151 9.01 -24.73 -2.07
N ALA A 152 8.65 -24.40 -3.31
CA ALA A 152 7.28 -24.00 -3.67
C ALA A 152 6.24 -25.09 -3.38
N SER A 153 6.63 -26.36 -3.37
CA SER A 153 5.77 -27.49 -2.99
C SER A 153 5.32 -27.47 -1.53
N ARG A 154 5.91 -26.62 -0.69
CA ARG A 154 5.45 -26.41 0.69
C ARG A 154 4.09 -25.72 0.75
N VAL A 155 3.62 -25.11 -0.34
CA VAL A 155 2.25 -24.61 -0.43
C VAL A 155 1.31 -25.79 -0.64
N VAL A 156 0.59 -26.17 0.42
CA VAL A 156 -0.30 -27.34 0.43
C VAL A 156 -1.73 -26.99 0.01
N LYS A 157 -2.11 -25.71 0.11
CA LYS A 157 -3.44 -25.24 -0.28
C LYS A 157 -3.37 -23.78 -0.72
N HIS A 158 -3.99 -23.46 -1.85
CA HIS A 158 -4.11 -22.12 -2.38
C HIS A 158 -5.56 -21.89 -2.79
N VAL A 159 -6.23 -20.93 -2.17
CA VAL A 159 -7.62 -20.57 -2.48
C VAL A 159 -7.74 -19.09 -2.77
N THR A 160 -8.76 -18.75 -3.52
CA THR A 160 -9.02 -17.37 -3.92
C THR A 160 -10.37 -16.88 -3.39
N TYR A 161 -10.54 -15.57 -3.37
CA TYR A 161 -11.84 -14.94 -3.15
C TYR A 161 -12.07 -13.84 -4.18
N GLU A 162 -13.33 -13.50 -4.40
CA GLU A 162 -13.74 -12.37 -5.22
C GLU A 162 -14.13 -11.20 -4.33
N THR A 163 -13.91 -9.97 -4.80
CA THR A 163 -14.30 -8.77 -4.01
C THR A 163 -15.81 -8.68 -3.78
N THR A 164 -16.59 -9.37 -4.59
CA THR A 164 -18.05 -9.46 -4.46
C THR A 164 -18.52 -10.55 -3.51
N ASP A 165 -17.63 -11.39 -3.01
CA ASP A 165 -17.99 -12.43 -2.05
C ASP A 165 -18.44 -11.79 -0.73
N PRO A 166 -19.49 -12.31 -0.09
CA PRO A 166 -19.95 -11.78 1.19
C PRO A 166 -18.98 -12.07 2.33
N THR A 167 -18.35 -13.24 2.32
CA THR A 167 -17.37 -13.67 3.31
C THR A 167 -16.29 -14.56 2.69
N VAL A 168 -15.21 -14.82 3.47
CA VAL A 168 -14.17 -15.80 3.14
C VAL A 168 -14.22 -17.03 4.05
N ASP A 169 -15.33 -17.26 4.72
CA ASP A 169 -15.45 -18.33 5.71
C ASP A 169 -15.14 -19.71 5.13
N SER A 170 -15.68 -20.02 3.95
CA SER A 170 -15.44 -21.31 3.28
C SER A 170 -13.98 -21.50 2.91
N GLN A 171 -13.31 -20.42 2.46
CA GLN A 171 -11.88 -20.44 2.15
C GLN A 171 -11.06 -20.76 3.40
N ILE A 172 -11.33 -20.12 4.52
CA ILE A 172 -10.58 -20.35 5.75
C ILE A 172 -10.77 -21.78 6.27
N ILE A 173 -11.99 -22.33 6.17
CA ILE A 173 -12.25 -23.74 6.50
C ILE A 173 -11.35 -24.65 5.66
N GLN A 174 -11.28 -24.44 4.35
CA GLN A 174 -10.43 -25.23 3.46
C GLN A 174 -8.96 -25.13 3.82
N LEU A 175 -8.49 -23.93 4.17
CA LEU A 175 -7.09 -23.70 4.56
C LEU A 175 -6.75 -24.43 5.85
N LYS A 176 -7.62 -24.37 6.84
CA LYS A 176 -7.45 -25.13 8.10
C LYS A 176 -7.42 -26.64 7.83
N ASP A 177 -8.35 -27.14 7.02
CA ASP A 177 -8.48 -28.57 6.74
C ASP A 177 -7.27 -29.14 5.96
N SER A 178 -6.49 -28.29 5.31
CA SER A 178 -5.26 -28.69 4.61
C SER A 178 -4.14 -29.15 5.55
N GLY A 179 -4.25 -28.87 6.85
CA GLY A 179 -3.22 -29.16 7.83
C GLY A 179 -2.07 -28.16 7.83
N ALA A 180 -2.21 -27.01 7.15
CA ALA A 180 -1.18 -25.99 7.09
C ALA A 180 -0.87 -25.40 8.47
N ASN A 181 0.42 -25.15 8.72
CA ASN A 181 0.91 -24.47 9.92
C ASN A 181 1.38 -23.03 9.64
N VAL A 182 1.33 -22.59 8.38
CA VAL A 182 1.61 -21.22 7.97
C VAL A 182 0.46 -20.74 7.11
N PHE A 183 0.02 -19.50 7.35
CA PHE A 183 -1.01 -18.85 6.57
C PHE A 183 -0.46 -17.55 5.97
N PHE A 184 -0.44 -17.47 4.64
CA PHE A 184 -0.18 -16.21 3.92
C PHE A 184 -1.50 -15.63 3.44
N ASN A 185 -1.86 -14.47 3.99
CA ASN A 185 -3.14 -13.81 3.79
C ASN A 185 -2.96 -12.59 2.88
N ILE A 186 -3.41 -12.72 1.63
CA ILE A 186 -3.34 -11.69 0.60
C ILE A 186 -4.74 -11.15 0.36
N SER A 187 -5.18 -10.28 1.27
CA SER A 187 -6.55 -9.78 1.26
C SER A 187 -6.60 -8.30 1.66
N ILE A 188 -7.61 -7.59 1.16
CA ILE A 188 -7.92 -6.22 1.53
C ILE A 188 -8.57 -6.19 2.93
N PRO A 189 -8.60 -5.04 3.63
CA PRO A 189 -8.93 -4.99 5.05
C PRO A 189 -10.21 -5.70 5.47
N LYS A 190 -11.29 -5.56 4.71
CA LYS A 190 -12.58 -6.23 5.00
C LYS A 190 -12.40 -7.75 5.11
N PHE A 191 -11.75 -8.35 4.12
CA PHE A 191 -11.58 -9.81 4.07
C PHE A 191 -10.45 -10.30 4.97
N ALA A 192 -9.45 -9.46 5.21
CA ALA A 192 -8.41 -9.74 6.19
C ALA A 192 -8.99 -9.85 7.60
N ALA A 193 -9.83 -8.91 7.99
CA ALA A 193 -10.51 -8.96 9.30
C ALA A 193 -11.39 -10.20 9.43
N GLN A 194 -12.14 -10.55 8.40
CA GLN A 194 -12.96 -11.77 8.38
C GLN A 194 -12.10 -13.03 8.50
N SER A 195 -10.98 -13.08 7.77
CA SER A 195 -10.05 -14.22 7.80
C SER A 195 -9.49 -14.46 9.20
N ILE A 196 -9.06 -13.38 9.87
CA ILE A 196 -8.50 -13.44 11.21
C ILE A 196 -9.55 -13.94 12.21
N ARG A 197 -10.76 -13.39 12.16
CA ARG A 197 -11.87 -13.84 13.04
C ARG A 197 -12.22 -15.29 12.78
N LYS A 198 -12.34 -15.70 11.52
CA LYS A 198 -12.73 -17.07 11.18
C LYS A 198 -11.70 -18.08 11.60
N ALA A 199 -10.41 -17.78 11.40
CA ALA A 199 -9.33 -18.65 11.87
C ALA A 199 -9.39 -18.84 13.40
N ALA A 200 -9.62 -17.75 14.14
CA ALA A 200 -9.78 -17.80 15.59
C ALA A 200 -11.00 -18.64 16.01
N ASP A 201 -12.15 -18.42 15.36
CA ASP A 201 -13.39 -19.18 15.64
C ASP A 201 -13.20 -20.68 15.43
N LEU A 202 -12.40 -21.06 14.44
CA LEU A 202 -12.09 -22.46 14.14
C LEU A 202 -10.99 -23.04 15.03
N GLY A 203 -10.36 -22.23 15.88
CA GLY A 203 -9.20 -22.64 16.68
C GLY A 203 -7.96 -22.91 15.83
N TRP A 204 -7.90 -22.41 14.60
CA TRP A 204 -6.73 -22.54 13.74
C TRP A 204 -5.70 -21.46 14.08
N LYS A 205 -4.50 -21.90 14.44
CA LYS A 205 -3.42 -21.02 14.93
C LYS A 205 -2.14 -21.19 14.12
N PRO A 206 -2.15 -20.89 12.82
CA PRO A 206 -0.94 -20.92 12.01
C PRO A 206 -0.02 -19.75 12.34
N VAL A 207 1.24 -19.83 11.90
CA VAL A 207 2.06 -18.63 11.77
C VAL A 207 1.47 -17.80 10.64
N HIS A 208 0.95 -16.62 10.95
CA HIS A 208 0.13 -15.83 10.05
C HIS A 208 0.93 -14.65 9.49
N TYR A 209 1.07 -14.61 8.17
CA TYR A 209 1.66 -13.49 7.45
C TYR A 209 0.54 -12.73 6.74
N LEU A 210 0.41 -11.44 7.06
CA LEU A 210 -0.59 -10.57 6.48
C LEU A 210 0.07 -9.59 5.53
N ASN A 211 -0.48 -9.43 4.33
CA ASN A 211 0.05 -8.45 3.39
C ASN A 211 -0.09 -7.02 3.94
N ASN A 212 0.87 -6.16 3.57
CA ASN A 212 0.98 -4.81 4.12
C ASN A 212 -0.27 -3.95 3.87
N VAL A 213 -0.97 -4.14 2.75
CA VAL A 213 -2.16 -3.33 2.41
C VAL A 213 -3.26 -3.41 3.47
N SER A 214 -3.23 -4.42 4.32
CA SER A 214 -4.21 -4.63 5.39
C SER A 214 -3.61 -4.44 6.79
N ALA A 215 -2.46 -3.78 6.90
CA ALA A 215 -1.75 -3.61 8.17
C ALA A 215 -2.34 -2.54 9.10
N SER A 216 -3.32 -1.75 8.65
CA SER A 216 -3.93 -0.71 9.51
C SER A 216 -4.58 -1.33 10.75
N VAL A 217 -4.12 -0.92 11.91
CA VAL A 217 -4.67 -1.39 13.20
C VAL A 217 -6.16 -1.06 13.30
N ALA A 218 -6.53 0.18 12.98
CA ALA A 218 -7.93 0.63 13.08
C ALA A 218 -8.85 -0.05 12.06
N SER A 219 -8.38 -0.29 10.84
CA SER A 219 -9.21 -0.81 9.74
C SER A 219 -9.26 -2.33 9.69
N THR A 220 -8.25 -3.03 10.21
CA THR A 220 -8.13 -4.49 10.09
C THR A 220 -8.04 -5.19 11.42
N LEU A 221 -7.01 -4.89 12.24
CA LEU A 221 -6.71 -5.68 13.43
C LEU A 221 -7.75 -5.45 14.54
N LYS A 222 -8.21 -4.22 14.70
CA LYS A 222 -9.26 -3.89 15.67
C LYS A 222 -10.59 -4.56 15.31
N PRO A 223 -11.13 -4.42 14.07
CA PRO A 223 -12.32 -5.16 13.68
C PRO A 223 -12.19 -6.68 13.75
N ALA A 224 -10.99 -7.21 13.50
CA ALA A 224 -10.71 -8.65 13.62
C ALA A 224 -10.71 -9.14 15.08
N GLY A 225 -10.47 -8.23 16.02
CA GLY A 225 -10.21 -8.51 17.42
C GLY A 225 -8.72 -8.60 17.70
N PHE A 226 -8.24 -7.79 18.65
CA PHE A 226 -6.81 -7.78 18.98
C PHE A 226 -6.33 -9.12 19.50
N GLU A 227 -7.15 -9.79 20.32
CA GLU A 227 -6.85 -11.12 20.84
C GLU A 227 -6.69 -12.17 19.72
N ASN A 228 -7.40 -12.01 18.63
CA ASN A 228 -7.34 -12.90 17.46
C ASN A 228 -6.16 -12.62 16.56
N SER A 229 -5.49 -11.49 16.76
CA SER A 229 -4.46 -10.96 15.86
C SER A 229 -3.05 -11.12 16.39
N GLN A 230 -2.88 -11.62 17.60
CA GLN A 230 -1.56 -11.73 18.25
C GLN A 230 -0.61 -12.61 17.42
N GLY A 231 0.61 -12.12 17.23
CA GLY A 231 1.66 -12.85 16.53
C GLY A 231 1.63 -12.73 15.00
N ILE A 232 0.62 -12.07 14.42
CA ILE A 232 0.58 -11.83 12.96
C ILE A 232 1.81 -11.03 12.55
N ILE A 233 2.43 -11.44 11.46
CA ILE A 233 3.63 -10.79 10.89
C ILE A 233 3.22 -10.05 9.62
N THR A 234 3.72 -8.82 9.45
CA THR A 234 3.60 -8.03 8.23
C THR A 234 4.90 -7.28 7.96
N GLY A 235 5.01 -6.71 6.77
CA GLY A 235 6.08 -5.76 6.46
C GLY A 235 5.55 -4.33 6.58
N LEU A 236 6.29 -3.47 7.25
CA LEU A 236 5.98 -2.05 7.37
C LEU A 236 7.06 -1.21 6.70
N TRP A 237 6.68 -0.07 6.20
CA TRP A 237 7.59 0.92 5.61
C TRP A 237 7.27 2.33 6.09
N LEU A 238 6.15 2.49 6.78
CA LEU A 238 5.69 3.71 7.44
C LEU A 238 5.74 3.54 8.96
N LYS A 239 5.93 4.64 9.68
CA LYS A 239 5.75 4.68 11.13
C LYS A 239 4.28 4.42 11.44
N ASP A 240 4.00 3.42 12.27
CA ASP A 240 2.63 3.13 12.67
C ASP A 240 2.21 4.06 13.82
N PRO A 241 1.04 4.73 13.73
CA PRO A 241 0.64 5.69 14.77
C PRO A 241 0.32 5.06 16.12
N THR A 242 0.13 3.73 16.18
CA THR A 242 -0.11 3.02 17.43
C THR A 242 1.16 2.56 18.13
N ASP A 243 2.31 2.67 17.45
CA ASP A 243 3.61 2.25 17.99
C ASP A 243 4.17 3.34 18.92
N LYS A 244 4.28 3.01 20.19
CA LYS A 244 4.70 3.95 21.24
C LYS A 244 6.12 4.46 21.05
N GLN A 245 6.99 3.74 20.32
CA GLN A 245 8.34 4.25 20.07
C GLN A 245 8.35 5.59 19.32
N TRP A 246 7.25 5.89 18.59
CA TRP A 246 7.11 7.15 17.85
C TRP A 246 6.34 8.23 18.61
N GLU A 247 6.01 8.01 19.89
CA GLU A 247 5.20 8.94 20.69
C GLU A 247 5.81 10.35 20.76
N ASN A 248 7.14 10.45 20.88
CA ASN A 248 7.87 11.71 20.93
C ASN A 248 8.63 12.02 19.64
N ASP A 249 8.35 11.31 18.57
CA ASP A 249 8.96 11.52 17.26
C ASP A 249 8.49 12.85 16.64
N ALA A 250 9.44 13.67 16.16
CA ALA A 250 9.13 14.99 15.62
C ALA A 250 8.21 14.94 14.40
N GLU A 251 8.43 13.99 13.48
CA GLU A 251 7.57 13.81 12.29
C GLU A 251 6.16 13.39 12.70
N MET A 252 6.05 12.50 13.66
CA MET A 252 4.77 12.05 14.18
C MET A 252 3.99 13.17 14.86
N LYS A 253 4.70 14.01 15.63
CA LYS A 253 4.09 15.20 16.26
C LYS A 253 3.55 16.16 15.21
N THR A 254 4.35 16.48 14.21
CA THR A 254 3.93 17.35 13.10
C THR A 254 2.67 16.82 12.41
N TRP A 255 2.63 15.52 12.16
CA TRP A 255 1.46 14.87 11.56
C TRP A 255 0.24 14.94 12.47
N ARG A 256 0.38 14.69 13.79
CA ARG A 256 -0.74 14.79 14.74
C ARG A 256 -1.29 16.21 14.83
N ASP A 257 -0.43 17.21 14.84
CA ASP A 257 -0.84 18.62 14.85
C ASP A 257 -1.61 18.98 13.57
N TRP A 258 -1.13 18.49 12.43
CA TRP A 258 -1.82 18.64 11.15
C TRP A 258 -3.18 17.94 11.16
N MET A 259 -3.27 16.71 11.66
CA MET A 259 -4.53 15.97 11.80
C MET A 259 -5.54 16.74 12.67
N ALA A 260 -5.11 17.26 13.80
CA ALA A 260 -5.97 18.02 14.71
C ALA A 260 -6.54 19.27 14.05
N LYS A 261 -5.76 19.93 13.21
CA LYS A 261 -6.18 21.16 12.51
C LYS A 261 -7.08 20.89 11.30
N TYR A 262 -6.73 19.94 10.46
CA TYR A 262 -7.36 19.74 9.15
C TYR A 262 -8.36 18.58 9.10
N LEU A 263 -8.26 17.64 10.01
CA LEU A 263 -9.15 16.48 10.11
C LEU A 263 -9.58 16.25 11.58
N PRO A 264 -10.18 17.27 12.21
CA PRO A 264 -10.60 17.13 13.60
C PRO A 264 -11.58 15.98 13.75
N GLY A 265 -11.42 15.17 14.81
CA GLY A 265 -12.25 14.01 15.09
C GLY A 265 -11.90 12.75 14.30
N ALA A 266 -10.94 12.81 13.37
CA ALA A 266 -10.47 11.61 12.66
C ALA A 266 -9.70 10.69 13.61
N ASN A 267 -9.77 9.37 13.33
CA ASN A 267 -9.07 8.37 14.12
C ASN A 267 -7.58 8.37 13.82
N THR A 268 -6.79 8.97 14.73
CA THR A 268 -5.33 9.07 14.57
C THR A 268 -4.60 7.74 14.75
N ALA A 269 -5.29 6.68 15.10
CA ALA A 269 -4.72 5.31 15.11
C ALA A 269 -4.80 4.62 13.75
N ASP A 270 -5.41 5.25 12.75
CA ASP A 270 -5.54 4.69 11.40
C ASP A 270 -4.30 5.07 10.55
N GLY A 271 -3.48 4.08 10.22
CA GLY A 271 -2.28 4.25 9.39
C GLY A 271 -2.55 4.76 7.97
N ASN A 272 -3.78 4.69 7.48
CA ASN A 272 -4.13 5.25 6.17
C ASN A 272 -3.95 6.77 6.13
N TYR A 273 -4.11 7.47 7.26
CA TYR A 273 -3.82 8.90 7.34
C TYR A 273 -2.32 9.21 7.26
N ILE A 274 -1.49 8.33 7.82
CA ILE A 274 -0.02 8.41 7.67
C ILE A 274 0.36 8.24 6.20
N TYR A 275 -0.18 7.22 5.56
CA TYR A 275 0.04 6.94 4.14
C TYR A 275 -0.32 8.16 3.27
N ALA A 276 -1.51 8.72 3.46
CA ALA A 276 -1.98 9.86 2.68
C ALA A 276 -1.08 11.08 2.84
N TYR A 277 -0.61 11.35 4.06
CA TYR A 277 0.31 12.45 4.34
C TYR A 277 1.66 12.24 3.65
N ALA A 278 2.22 11.05 3.74
CA ALA A 278 3.52 10.72 3.15
C ALA A 278 3.50 10.82 1.62
N VAL A 279 2.52 10.20 0.97
CA VAL A 279 2.43 10.25 -0.50
C VAL A 279 2.15 11.64 -1.02
N SER A 280 1.34 12.42 -0.30
CA SER A 280 1.05 13.81 -0.66
C SER A 280 2.29 14.68 -0.52
N THR A 281 3.12 14.43 0.50
CA THR A 281 4.40 15.15 0.65
C THR A 281 5.33 14.84 -0.52
N LEU A 282 5.41 13.60 -0.96
CA LEU A 282 6.19 13.25 -2.16
C LEU A 282 5.69 14.01 -3.39
N MET A 283 4.38 14.08 -3.57
CA MET A 283 3.79 14.83 -4.69
C MET A 283 4.08 16.32 -4.60
N ARG A 284 3.98 16.90 -3.40
CA ARG A 284 4.35 18.31 -3.17
C ARG A 284 5.81 18.58 -3.55
N GLU A 285 6.72 17.74 -3.12
CA GLU A 285 8.15 17.89 -3.46
C GLU A 285 8.39 17.74 -4.96
N THR A 286 7.66 16.86 -5.62
CA THR A 286 7.74 16.68 -7.07
C THR A 286 7.26 17.93 -7.81
N LEU A 287 6.10 18.47 -7.45
CA LEU A 287 5.57 19.71 -8.01
C LEU A 287 6.49 20.90 -7.76
N LYS A 288 7.07 20.99 -6.57
CA LYS A 288 8.01 22.06 -6.20
C LYS A 288 9.23 22.08 -7.12
N LYS A 289 9.74 20.91 -7.47
CA LYS A 289 10.88 20.77 -8.40
C LYS A 289 10.55 21.18 -9.83
N CYS A 290 9.27 21.20 -10.22
CA CYS A 290 8.86 21.66 -11.57
C CYS A 290 9.09 23.15 -11.76
N GLY A 291 9.14 23.94 -10.68
CA GLY A 291 9.23 25.40 -10.79
C GLY A 291 8.07 25.96 -11.60
N ASP A 292 8.38 26.78 -12.60
CA ASP A 292 7.37 27.36 -13.49
C ASP A 292 7.02 26.49 -14.70
N ASP A 293 7.76 25.40 -14.91
CA ASP A 293 7.48 24.45 -16.00
C ASP A 293 6.53 23.35 -15.52
N LEU A 294 5.23 23.64 -15.58
CA LEU A 294 4.16 22.73 -15.22
C LEU A 294 3.62 21.94 -16.41
N THR A 295 4.51 21.57 -17.32
CA THR A 295 4.16 20.63 -18.39
C THR A 295 4.12 19.20 -17.82
N ARG A 296 3.28 18.35 -18.43
CA ARG A 296 3.18 16.94 -18.07
C ARG A 296 4.52 16.22 -18.23
N ALA A 297 5.26 16.55 -19.31
CA ALA A 297 6.58 15.96 -19.54
C ALA A 297 7.58 16.33 -18.45
N ASN A 298 7.61 17.60 -18.00
CA ASN A 298 8.49 18.00 -16.92
C ASN A 298 8.09 17.39 -15.58
N LEU A 299 6.80 17.27 -15.34
CA LEU A 299 6.30 16.59 -14.11
C LEU A 299 6.83 15.15 -14.04
N MET A 300 6.78 14.41 -15.14
CA MET A 300 7.35 13.04 -15.17
C MET A 300 8.87 13.05 -14.99
N ARG A 301 9.59 14.00 -15.60
CA ARG A 301 11.04 14.13 -15.40
C ARG A 301 11.38 14.36 -13.93
N GLN A 302 10.64 15.23 -13.25
CA GLN A 302 10.90 15.53 -11.84
C GLN A 302 10.50 14.35 -10.94
N ALA A 303 9.40 13.66 -11.24
CA ALA A 303 9.03 12.43 -10.54
C ALA A 303 10.12 11.35 -10.67
N ALA A 304 10.78 11.27 -11.81
CA ALA A 304 11.86 10.31 -12.09
C ALA A 304 13.25 10.82 -11.66
N ASN A 305 13.32 11.82 -10.79
CA ASN A 305 14.59 12.43 -10.38
C ASN A 305 14.65 12.76 -8.88
N HIS A 306 14.18 11.86 -8.05
CA HIS A 306 14.37 11.94 -6.61
C HIS A 306 15.61 11.18 -6.20
N LYS A 307 16.50 11.83 -5.43
CA LYS A 307 17.75 11.21 -4.97
C LYS A 307 17.77 11.22 -3.44
N LYS A 308 17.56 10.04 -2.85
CA LYS A 308 17.58 9.85 -1.38
C LYS A 308 16.75 10.90 -0.65
N LEU A 309 15.55 11.18 -1.15
CA LEU A 309 14.64 12.15 -0.55
C LEU A 309 14.07 11.58 0.75
N ARG A 310 14.20 12.34 1.84
CA ARG A 310 13.49 12.02 3.07
C ARG A 310 12.03 12.47 2.95
N VAL A 311 11.13 11.50 2.93
CA VAL A 311 9.69 11.75 3.04
C VAL A 311 9.29 11.47 4.49
N PRO A 312 8.63 12.43 5.17
CA PRO A 312 8.23 12.23 6.56
C PRO A 312 7.38 10.99 6.76
N LEU A 313 7.55 10.36 7.92
CA LEU A 313 6.79 9.19 8.36
C LEU A 313 7.16 7.87 7.69
N LEU A 314 8.08 7.85 6.72
CA LEU A 314 8.75 6.62 6.35
C LEU A 314 9.60 6.13 7.53
N LEU A 315 9.75 4.82 7.67
CA LEU A 315 10.63 4.27 8.71
C LEU A 315 12.05 4.81 8.56
N PRO A 316 12.79 4.97 9.67
CA PRO A 316 14.19 5.40 9.60
C PRO A 316 15.00 4.49 8.66
N GLY A 317 15.83 5.12 7.82
CA GLY A 317 16.65 4.43 6.83
C GLY A 317 15.94 4.17 5.49
N ILE A 318 14.65 4.46 5.37
CA ILE A 318 13.92 4.36 4.11
C ILE A 318 13.82 5.73 3.47
N LEU A 319 14.41 5.87 2.30
CA LEU A 319 14.45 7.09 1.50
C LEU A 319 13.79 6.84 0.14
N VAL A 320 13.25 7.90 -0.46
CA VAL A 320 12.69 7.84 -1.80
C VAL A 320 13.77 8.11 -2.83
N SER A 321 13.97 7.19 -3.76
CA SER A 321 14.86 7.35 -4.89
C SER A 321 14.17 6.88 -6.16
N THR A 322 14.26 7.70 -7.21
CA THR A 322 13.76 7.38 -8.54
C THR A 322 14.78 7.77 -9.60
N SER A 323 14.67 7.18 -10.76
CA SER A 323 15.47 7.54 -11.93
C SER A 323 14.65 7.27 -13.21
N PRO A 324 15.11 7.68 -14.39
CA PRO A 324 14.43 7.33 -15.65
C PRO A 324 14.24 5.83 -15.89
N THR A 325 15.01 4.98 -15.19
CA THR A 325 14.92 3.52 -15.28
C THR A 325 14.40 2.85 -14.02
N ASP A 326 14.13 3.62 -12.97
CA ASP A 326 13.66 3.13 -11.68
C ASP A 326 12.41 3.91 -11.22
N PHE A 327 11.24 3.33 -11.44
CA PHE A 327 9.94 3.89 -11.08
C PHE A 327 9.33 3.26 -9.82
N TYR A 328 10.19 2.75 -8.92
CA TYR A 328 9.80 2.25 -7.59
C TYR A 328 10.32 3.22 -6.51
N PRO A 329 9.53 4.25 -6.11
CA PRO A 329 10.01 5.27 -5.17
C PRO A 329 10.43 4.71 -3.80
N VAL A 330 9.65 3.79 -3.24
CA VAL A 330 9.94 3.13 -1.96
C VAL A 330 10.24 1.66 -2.25
N GLN A 331 11.42 1.19 -1.80
CA GLN A 331 11.92 -0.15 -2.16
C GLN A 331 12.35 -0.97 -0.94
N ALA A 332 11.91 -0.59 0.25
CA ALA A 332 12.34 -1.24 1.47
C ALA A 332 11.17 -1.42 2.44
N ILE A 333 11.23 -2.49 3.22
CA ILE A 333 10.29 -2.77 4.32
C ILE A 333 11.07 -3.28 5.53
N ARG A 334 10.42 -3.22 6.70
CA ARG A 334 10.91 -3.86 7.91
C ARG A 334 9.79 -4.71 8.49
N LEU A 335 10.09 -5.93 8.90
CA LEU A 335 9.10 -6.84 9.47
C LEU A 335 8.61 -6.35 10.82
N ALA A 336 7.34 -6.63 11.11
CA ALA A 336 6.68 -6.32 12.37
C ALA A 336 5.78 -7.47 12.79
N ARG A 337 5.64 -7.65 14.11
CA ARG A 337 4.75 -8.65 14.71
C ARG A 337 3.70 -7.93 15.53
N PHE A 338 2.44 -8.32 15.38
CA PHE A 338 1.36 -7.75 16.17
C PHE A 338 1.42 -8.26 17.61
N LYS A 339 1.54 -7.32 18.54
CA LYS A 339 1.66 -7.60 19.97
C LYS A 339 0.83 -6.60 20.76
N GLY A 340 -0.10 -7.11 21.59
CA GLY A 340 -1.04 -6.23 22.28
C GLY A 340 -1.98 -5.57 21.29
N GLU A 341 -1.88 -4.26 21.15
CA GLU A 341 -2.74 -3.44 20.27
C GLU A 341 -1.94 -2.70 19.20
N THR A 342 -0.72 -3.12 18.94
CA THR A 342 0.19 -2.43 18.01
C THR A 342 1.13 -3.40 17.30
N TRP A 343 1.81 -2.88 16.29
CA TRP A 343 2.90 -3.55 15.59
C TRP A 343 4.23 -3.30 16.31
N GLU A 344 4.97 -4.38 16.57
CA GLU A 344 6.34 -4.32 17.09
C GLU A 344 7.32 -4.66 15.97
N LEU A 345 8.14 -3.67 15.60
CA LEU A 345 9.16 -3.85 14.57
C LEU A 345 10.25 -4.81 15.05
N PHE A 346 10.76 -5.63 14.15
CA PHE A 346 11.89 -6.51 14.42
C PHE A 346 12.75 -6.71 13.16
N GLY A 347 13.99 -7.15 13.38
CA GLY A 347 14.95 -7.35 12.28
C GLY A 347 15.40 -6.05 11.63
N ASP A 348 16.15 -6.17 10.55
CA ASP A 348 16.68 -5.04 9.79
C ASP A 348 15.71 -4.57 8.71
N VAL A 349 15.96 -3.38 8.19
CA VAL A 349 15.31 -2.90 6.96
C VAL A 349 15.77 -3.79 5.81
N LEU A 350 14.81 -4.33 5.06
CA LEU A 350 15.03 -5.24 3.94
C LEU A 350 14.70 -4.51 2.65
N ALA A 351 15.71 -4.35 1.79
CA ALA A 351 15.55 -3.65 0.54
C ALA A 351 15.20 -4.61 -0.60
N HIS A 352 14.62 -4.03 -1.67
CA HIS A 352 14.43 -4.73 -2.93
C HIS A 352 15.79 -5.15 -3.49
N GLU A 353 15.97 -6.45 -3.74
CA GLU A 353 17.10 -6.94 -4.50
C GLU A 353 16.80 -6.75 -5.99
N SER A 354 17.47 -5.78 -6.61
CA SER A 354 17.44 -5.66 -8.06
C SER A 354 18.02 -6.94 -8.67
N SER A 355 17.19 -7.67 -9.36
CA SER A 355 17.60 -8.82 -10.15
C SER A 355 18.47 -8.38 -11.33
#